data_51b305891f64c45f5d59d284610eda53
#
_entry.id   51b305891f64c45f5d59d284610eda53
#
_cell.length_a   1.000
_cell.length_b   1.000
_cell.length_c   1.000
_cell.angle_alpha   90.00
_cell.angle_beta   90.00
_cell.angle_gamma   90.00
#
_symmetry.space_group_name_H-M   'P 1'
#
loop_
_entity.id
_entity.type
_entity.pdbx_description
1 polymer ?
#
loop_
_entity_poly.entity_id
_entity_poly.type
_entity_poly.pdbx_seq_one_letter_code
_entity_poly.pdbx_strand_id
1 'polypeptide(L)'
;KKDCKIKNEIGKIFRKHNIFEYKSPMDELNIDTFYKAVAYACLYKVLPNHVDEIPAEEITITLIRDRKPVKLMQELEKSGYECKKETVGIYYVSGVMFPVQIIASSELDVDMHVQLKALTNHLEESLMRQYLLRVSAFSEREKNLADVVLQVIVNSNMEKVQKWKGSERIMCEALRVLMADELNEE
;
A
#
# COMPACT_ATOMS: atom_id res chain seq x y z
N LYS A 1 15.00 5.97 19.23
CA LYS A 1 14.10 6.01 18.08
C LYS A 1 12.83 6.73 18.52
N LYS A 2 12.42 7.82 17.85
CA LYS A 2 11.11 8.43 18.09
C LYS A 2 10.06 7.42 17.62
N ASP A 3 9.15 7.01 18.51
CA ASP A 3 7.97 6.22 18.17
C ASP A 3 7.08 7.04 17.23
N CYS A 4 7.22 6.82 15.94
CA CYS A 4 6.38 7.47 14.92
C CYS A 4 5.08 6.67 14.81
N LYS A 5 4.08 7.04 15.62
CA LYS A 5 2.74 6.42 15.50
C LYS A 5 2.04 6.97 14.26
N ILE A 6 1.64 6.08 13.36
CA ILE A 6 0.74 6.42 12.26
C ILE A 6 -0.63 6.73 12.85
N LYS A 7 -1.08 7.98 12.73
CA LYS A 7 -2.29 8.49 13.41
C LYS A 7 -3.58 8.31 12.61
N ASN A 8 -3.50 7.73 11.40
CA ASN A 8 -4.67 7.49 10.57
C ASN A 8 -5.30 6.12 10.85
N GLU A 9 -6.43 5.82 10.21
CA GLU A 9 -7.20 4.59 10.38
C GLU A 9 -6.41 3.33 10.01
N ILE A 10 -5.48 3.40 9.06
CA ILE A 10 -4.59 2.28 8.70
C ILE A 10 -3.71 1.89 9.89
N GLY A 11 -3.21 2.88 10.63
CA GLY A 11 -2.32 2.67 11.76
C GLY A 11 -3.00 2.17 13.04
N LYS A 12 -4.34 2.17 13.12
CA LYS A 12 -5.06 1.72 14.32
C LYS A 12 -4.74 0.29 14.76
N ILE A 13 -4.59 -0.62 13.79
CA ILE A 13 -4.31 -2.03 14.06
C ILE A 13 -2.83 -2.29 14.35
N PHE A 14 -1.94 -1.38 13.98
CA PHE A 14 -0.49 -1.59 14.07
C PHE A 14 -0.03 -1.89 15.48
N ARG A 15 0.90 -2.83 15.57
CA ARG A 15 1.63 -3.23 16.77
C ARG A 15 3.11 -2.89 16.60
N LYS A 16 3.97 -3.50 17.40
CA LYS A 16 5.43 -3.27 17.36
C LYS A 16 6.06 -3.66 16.03
N HIS A 17 5.59 -4.77 15.45
CA HIS A 17 6.08 -5.36 14.21
C HIS A 17 4.95 -5.42 13.19
N ASN A 18 5.18 -4.87 12.00
CA ASN A 18 4.13 -4.78 11.00
C ASN A 18 4.64 -5.35 9.67
N ILE A 19 4.00 -6.42 9.20
CA ILE A 19 4.30 -7.10 7.95
C ILE A 19 3.33 -6.57 6.89
N PHE A 20 3.88 -6.14 5.75
CA PHE A 20 3.11 -5.63 4.64
C PHE A 20 3.29 -6.54 3.43
N GLU A 21 2.20 -6.94 2.82
CA GLU A 21 2.14 -7.58 1.51
C GLU A 21 1.34 -6.69 0.57
N TYR A 22 2.00 -6.10 -0.41
CA TYR A 22 1.37 -5.31 -1.47
C TYR A 22 1.25 -6.15 -2.74
N LYS A 23 0.08 -6.14 -3.34
CA LYS A 23 -0.17 -6.71 -4.66
C LYS A 23 -0.43 -5.60 -5.66
N SER A 24 0.34 -5.61 -6.74
CA SER A 24 0.13 -4.68 -7.85
C SER A 24 -1.29 -4.84 -8.41
N PRO A 25 -1.82 -3.84 -9.13
CA PRO A 25 -3.16 -3.95 -9.73
C PRO A 25 -3.33 -5.12 -10.69
N MET A 26 -2.23 -5.64 -11.27
CA MET A 26 -2.20 -6.78 -12.17
C MET A 26 -2.15 -8.12 -11.44
N ASP A 27 -1.75 -8.13 -10.17
CA ASP A 27 -1.62 -9.34 -9.36
C ASP A 27 -2.90 -9.62 -8.58
N GLU A 28 -3.17 -10.91 -8.34
CA GLU A 28 -4.30 -11.33 -7.53
C GLU A 28 -3.89 -11.45 -6.06
N LEU A 29 -4.68 -10.83 -5.19
CA LEU A 29 -4.62 -11.07 -3.74
C LEU A 29 -5.58 -12.22 -3.44
N ASN A 30 -5.06 -13.44 -3.35
CA ASN A 30 -5.80 -14.69 -3.17
C ASN A 30 -5.46 -15.36 -1.83
N ILE A 31 -6.08 -16.51 -1.59
CA ILE A 31 -5.94 -17.27 -0.33
C ILE A 31 -4.48 -17.72 -0.08
N ASP A 32 -3.74 -18.09 -1.14
CA ASP A 32 -2.34 -18.51 -1.00
C ASP A 32 -1.46 -17.31 -0.58
N THR A 33 -1.76 -16.11 -1.10
CA THR A 33 -1.08 -14.88 -0.65
C THR A 33 -1.35 -14.59 0.82
N PHE A 34 -2.58 -14.80 1.29
CA PHE A 34 -2.91 -14.65 2.70
C PHE A 34 -2.10 -15.63 3.57
N TYR A 35 -2.10 -16.92 3.23
CA TYR A 35 -1.32 -17.93 3.99
C TYR A 35 0.19 -17.68 3.90
N LYS A 36 0.68 -17.20 2.77
CA LYS A 36 2.09 -16.80 2.62
C LYS A 36 2.46 -15.66 3.57
N ALA A 37 1.61 -14.65 3.70
CA ALA A 37 1.84 -13.55 4.65
C ALA A 37 1.80 -14.03 6.11
N VAL A 38 0.89 -14.95 6.45
CA VAL A 38 0.83 -15.61 7.76
C VAL A 38 2.11 -16.42 8.02
N ALA A 39 2.59 -17.18 7.02
CA ALA A 39 3.83 -17.94 7.13
C ALA A 39 5.04 -17.02 7.36
N TYR A 40 5.12 -15.87 6.69
CA TYR A 40 6.16 -14.88 6.95
C TYR A 40 6.10 -14.32 8.37
N ALA A 41 4.90 -14.08 8.89
CA ALA A 41 4.71 -13.64 10.27
C ALA A 41 5.17 -14.71 11.28
N CYS A 42 4.87 -15.99 11.02
CA CYS A 42 5.35 -17.10 11.82
C CYS A 42 6.88 -17.23 11.79
N LEU A 43 7.48 -17.16 10.60
CA LEU A 43 8.93 -17.18 10.44
C LEU A 43 9.59 -15.99 11.14
N TYR A 44 9.03 -14.79 10.98
CA TYR A 44 9.55 -13.60 11.66
C TYR A 44 9.50 -13.73 13.18
N LYS A 45 8.41 -14.28 13.74
CA LYS A 45 8.27 -14.52 15.17
C LYS A 45 9.38 -15.41 15.74
N VAL A 46 9.83 -16.40 14.99
CA VAL A 46 10.79 -17.41 15.48
C VAL A 46 12.25 -17.11 15.09
N LEU A 47 12.51 -15.98 14.40
CA LEU A 47 13.87 -15.56 14.03
C LEU A 47 14.79 -15.23 15.23
N PRO A 48 14.31 -14.59 16.33
CA PRO A 48 15.16 -14.29 17.48
C PRO A 48 15.71 -15.54 18.15
N ASN A 49 16.82 -15.37 18.89
CA ASN A 49 17.52 -16.47 19.56
C ASN A 49 16.85 -16.95 20.87
N HIS A 50 15.95 -16.14 21.43
CA HIS A 50 15.24 -16.47 22.67
C HIS A 50 13.80 -16.85 22.40
N VAL A 51 13.29 -17.82 23.17
CA VAL A 51 11.90 -18.28 23.05
C VAL A 51 10.96 -17.13 23.38
N ASP A 52 9.99 -16.91 22.49
CA ASP A 52 8.93 -15.89 22.60
C ASP A 52 9.42 -14.43 22.79
N GLU A 53 10.60 -14.14 22.28
CA GLU A 53 11.17 -12.76 22.30
C GLU A 53 10.26 -11.78 21.54
N ILE A 54 9.58 -12.24 20.49
CA ILE A 54 8.54 -11.50 19.76
C ILE A 54 7.20 -12.18 19.99
N PRO A 55 6.35 -11.67 20.90
CA PRO A 55 5.00 -12.19 21.11
C PRO A 55 4.12 -12.06 19.86
N ALA A 56 3.26 -13.04 19.59
CA ALA A 56 2.42 -13.03 18.40
C ALA A 56 1.48 -11.81 18.33
N GLU A 57 0.98 -11.36 19.49
CA GLU A 57 0.13 -10.19 19.63
C GLU A 57 0.84 -8.86 19.30
N GLU A 58 2.17 -8.84 19.22
CA GLU A 58 2.96 -7.67 18.81
C GLU A 58 3.20 -7.60 17.28
N ILE A 59 2.74 -8.62 16.53
CA ILE A 59 2.87 -8.67 15.07
C ILE A 59 1.52 -8.33 14.43
N THR A 60 1.55 -7.54 13.36
CA THR A 60 0.38 -7.24 12.54
C THR A 60 0.66 -7.57 11.08
N ILE A 61 -0.34 -8.05 10.36
CA ILE A 61 -0.27 -8.30 8.92
C ILE A 61 -1.18 -7.30 8.20
N THR A 62 -0.66 -6.64 7.18
CA THR A 62 -1.41 -5.73 6.32
C THR A 62 -1.28 -6.20 4.87
N LEU A 63 -2.42 -6.57 4.28
CA LEU A 63 -2.53 -6.95 2.87
C LEU A 63 -3.10 -5.76 2.10
N ILE A 64 -2.40 -5.31 1.06
CA ILE A 64 -2.79 -4.12 0.28
C ILE A 64 -2.97 -4.51 -1.17
N ARG A 65 -4.08 -4.08 -1.75
CA ARG A 65 -4.40 -4.18 -3.17
C ARG A 65 -5.23 -2.98 -3.62
N ASP A 66 -5.19 -2.67 -4.93
CA ASP A 66 -6.00 -1.62 -5.54
C ASP A 66 -7.51 -1.85 -5.29
N ARG A 67 -8.07 -2.96 -5.77
CA ARG A 67 -9.49 -3.29 -5.65
C ARG A 67 -9.77 -4.24 -4.48
N LYS A 68 -10.98 -4.13 -3.90
CA LYS A 68 -11.46 -5.07 -2.88
C LYS A 68 -11.32 -6.53 -3.33
N PRO A 69 -10.60 -7.37 -2.59
CA PRO A 69 -10.38 -8.77 -2.95
C PRO A 69 -11.56 -9.65 -2.52
N VAL A 70 -12.72 -9.50 -3.19
CA VAL A 70 -13.98 -10.17 -2.82
C VAL A 70 -13.84 -11.68 -2.76
N LYS A 71 -13.11 -12.30 -3.72
CA LYS A 71 -12.89 -13.75 -3.73
C LYS A 71 -12.12 -14.21 -2.50
N LEU A 72 -11.01 -13.54 -2.18
CA LEU A 72 -10.25 -13.84 -0.96
C LEU A 72 -11.13 -13.76 0.28
N MET A 73 -11.92 -12.70 0.42
CA MET A 73 -12.78 -12.53 1.60
C MET A 73 -13.81 -13.66 1.72
N GLN A 74 -14.41 -14.09 0.62
CA GLN A 74 -15.33 -15.23 0.58
C GLN A 74 -14.63 -16.56 0.94
N GLU A 75 -13.39 -16.76 0.49
CA GLU A 75 -12.60 -17.95 0.83
C GLU A 75 -12.18 -17.96 2.30
N LEU A 76 -11.84 -16.82 2.86
CA LEU A 76 -11.56 -16.65 4.28
C LEU A 76 -12.79 -16.97 5.13
N GLU A 77 -13.96 -16.45 4.76
CA GLU A 77 -15.23 -16.73 5.45
C GLU A 77 -15.59 -18.24 5.41
N LYS A 78 -15.41 -18.89 4.23
CA LYS A 78 -15.58 -20.35 4.11
C LYS A 78 -14.61 -21.15 4.97
N SER A 79 -13.43 -20.60 5.23
CA SER A 79 -12.40 -21.20 6.09
C SER A 79 -12.60 -20.89 7.59
N GLY A 80 -13.71 -20.23 7.96
CA GLY A 80 -14.06 -19.93 9.33
C GLY A 80 -13.47 -18.62 9.89
N TYR A 81 -12.83 -17.79 9.05
CA TYR A 81 -12.40 -16.45 9.43
C TYR A 81 -13.55 -15.47 9.25
N GLU A 82 -13.57 -14.39 10.04
CA GLU A 82 -14.54 -13.31 9.89
C GLU A 82 -13.89 -12.10 9.22
N CYS A 83 -14.49 -11.60 8.11
CA CYS A 83 -14.05 -10.41 7.41
C CYS A 83 -15.01 -9.24 7.70
N LYS A 84 -14.61 -8.31 8.56
CA LYS A 84 -15.43 -7.16 8.96
C LYS A 84 -14.90 -5.85 8.40
N LYS A 85 -15.79 -5.04 7.83
CA LYS A 85 -15.45 -3.67 7.43
C LYS A 85 -15.25 -2.79 8.66
N GLU A 86 -14.04 -2.28 8.85
CA GLU A 86 -13.71 -1.31 9.92
C GLU A 86 -14.06 0.11 9.49
N THR A 87 -13.62 0.50 8.30
CA THR A 87 -13.95 1.78 7.67
C THR A 87 -13.91 1.65 6.15
N VAL A 88 -14.07 2.74 5.42
CA VAL A 88 -14.04 2.73 3.95
C VAL A 88 -12.66 2.27 3.47
N GLY A 89 -12.64 1.19 2.67
CA GLY A 89 -11.41 0.60 2.12
C GLY A 89 -10.58 -0.23 3.10
N ILE A 90 -10.98 -0.37 4.37
CA ILE A 90 -10.24 -1.14 5.39
C ILE A 90 -11.14 -2.22 5.99
N TYR A 91 -10.64 -3.45 5.99
CA TYR A 91 -11.31 -4.63 6.49
C TYR A 91 -10.41 -5.37 7.46
N TYR A 92 -10.94 -5.78 8.61
CA TYR A 92 -10.23 -6.62 9.58
C TYR A 92 -10.62 -8.08 9.40
N VAL A 93 -9.64 -8.97 9.56
CA VAL A 93 -9.84 -10.42 9.53
C VAL A 93 -9.63 -10.96 10.93
N SER A 94 -10.70 -11.53 11.52
CA SER A 94 -10.70 -12.14 12.83
C SER A 94 -10.58 -13.67 12.74
N GLY A 95 -10.10 -14.33 13.82
CA GLY A 95 -9.87 -15.76 13.87
C GLY A 95 -8.45 -16.20 13.49
N VAL A 96 -7.60 -15.26 13.08
CA VAL A 96 -6.17 -15.48 12.81
C VAL A 96 -5.36 -15.23 14.08
N MET A 97 -4.23 -15.94 14.26
CA MET A 97 -3.35 -15.74 15.43
C MET A 97 -2.70 -14.34 15.47
N PHE A 98 -2.63 -13.66 14.35
CA PHE A 98 -2.13 -12.28 14.26
C PHE A 98 -3.28 -11.34 13.92
N PRO A 99 -3.28 -10.07 14.38
CA PRO A 99 -4.15 -9.04 13.85
C PRO A 99 -3.90 -8.83 12.35
N VAL A 100 -4.93 -8.96 11.52
CA VAL A 100 -4.82 -8.83 10.05
C VAL A 100 -5.77 -7.75 9.56
N GLN A 101 -5.27 -6.88 8.67
CA GLN A 101 -6.10 -5.98 7.88
C GLN A 101 -5.90 -6.17 6.38
N ILE A 102 -6.97 -5.97 5.64
CA ILE A 102 -6.98 -5.89 4.17
C ILE A 102 -7.32 -4.45 3.80
N ILE A 103 -6.50 -3.85 2.93
CA ILE A 103 -6.71 -2.50 2.42
C ILE A 103 -7.03 -2.57 0.93
N ALA A 104 -8.22 -2.09 0.55
CA ALA A 104 -8.63 -1.83 -0.82
C ALA A 104 -8.34 -0.36 -1.13
N SER A 105 -7.17 -0.05 -1.72
CA SER A 105 -6.68 1.32 -1.81
C SER A 105 -7.57 2.23 -2.69
N SER A 106 -8.25 1.69 -3.69
CA SER A 106 -9.21 2.45 -4.50
C SER A 106 -10.44 2.95 -3.72
N GLU A 107 -10.79 2.28 -2.62
CA GLU A 107 -11.92 2.67 -1.76
C GLU A 107 -11.53 3.72 -0.71
N LEU A 108 -10.22 3.91 -0.41
CA LEU A 108 -9.77 4.84 0.62
C LEU A 108 -10.17 6.28 0.32
N ASP A 109 -10.26 7.10 1.36
CA ASP A 109 -10.42 8.54 1.22
C ASP A 109 -9.21 9.17 0.53
N VAL A 110 -9.44 10.01 -0.48
CA VAL A 110 -8.37 10.57 -1.32
C VAL A 110 -7.55 11.63 -0.57
N ASP A 111 -8.19 12.43 0.29
CA ASP A 111 -7.50 13.51 0.99
C ASP A 111 -6.52 12.95 2.04
N MET A 112 -6.85 11.78 2.59
CA MET A 112 -6.02 11.11 3.60
C MET A 112 -4.99 10.17 3.00
N HIS A 113 -5.27 9.55 1.84
CA HIS A 113 -4.50 8.40 1.32
C HIS A 113 -4.19 8.49 -0.18
N VAL A 114 -4.00 9.71 -0.71
CA VAL A 114 -3.73 9.91 -2.14
C VAL A 114 -2.58 9.03 -2.65
N GLN A 115 -1.53 8.81 -1.85
CA GLN A 115 -0.37 8.00 -2.25
C GLN A 115 -0.75 6.53 -2.49
N LEU A 116 -1.57 5.93 -1.64
CA LEU A 116 -2.04 4.56 -1.80
C LEU A 116 -3.07 4.44 -2.93
N LYS A 117 -3.95 5.43 -3.06
CA LYS A 117 -4.94 5.45 -4.15
C LYS A 117 -4.29 5.58 -5.53
N ALA A 118 -3.20 6.31 -5.63
CA ALA A 118 -2.47 6.50 -6.89
C ALA A 118 -1.75 5.23 -7.37
N LEU A 119 -1.54 4.22 -6.50
CA LEU A 119 -1.00 2.90 -6.86
C LEU A 119 -2.05 2.05 -7.57
N THR A 120 -2.49 2.49 -8.74
CA THR A 120 -3.51 1.87 -9.59
C THR A 120 -3.07 1.88 -11.06
N ASN A 121 -3.60 0.95 -11.88
CA ASN A 121 -3.44 0.96 -13.34
C ASN A 121 -4.60 1.70 -14.05
N HIS A 122 -5.51 2.27 -13.27
CA HIS A 122 -6.63 3.09 -13.74
C HIS A 122 -6.51 4.55 -13.27
N LEU A 123 -5.28 5.07 -13.26
CA LEU A 123 -4.99 6.42 -12.79
C LEU A 123 -5.82 7.45 -13.60
N GLU A 124 -6.44 8.38 -12.88
CA GLU A 124 -7.09 9.56 -13.44
C GLU A 124 -6.19 10.78 -13.30
N GLU A 125 -6.29 11.71 -14.23
CA GLU A 125 -5.47 12.94 -14.23
C GLU A 125 -5.68 13.75 -12.95
N SER A 126 -6.92 13.85 -12.48
CA SER A 126 -7.28 14.52 -11.21
C SER A 126 -6.54 13.94 -10.00
N LEU A 127 -6.45 12.60 -9.92
CA LEU A 127 -5.75 11.91 -8.84
C LEU A 127 -4.24 12.12 -8.93
N MET A 128 -3.66 12.09 -10.13
CA MET A 128 -2.25 12.40 -10.35
C MET A 128 -1.91 13.83 -9.91
N ARG A 129 -2.75 14.81 -10.24
CA ARG A 129 -2.59 16.20 -9.78
C ARG A 129 -2.61 16.31 -8.26
N GLN A 130 -3.56 15.66 -7.60
CA GLN A 130 -3.64 15.65 -6.13
C GLN A 130 -2.40 15.02 -5.51
N TYR A 131 -1.90 13.91 -6.10
CA TYR A 131 -0.65 13.28 -5.67
C TYR A 131 0.53 14.26 -5.76
N LEU A 132 0.75 14.90 -6.91
CA LEU A 132 1.85 15.84 -7.11
C LEU A 132 1.77 17.06 -6.19
N LEU A 133 0.56 17.62 -5.99
CA LEU A 133 0.34 18.70 -5.03
C LEU A 133 0.68 18.28 -3.60
N ARG A 134 0.34 17.04 -3.21
CA ARG A 134 0.69 16.53 -1.88
C ARG A 134 2.20 16.36 -1.71
N VAL A 135 2.87 15.80 -2.71
CA VAL A 135 4.32 15.57 -2.71
C VAL A 135 5.10 16.88 -2.68
N SER A 136 4.61 17.94 -3.35
CA SER A 136 5.28 19.25 -3.34
C SER A 136 5.42 19.86 -1.94
N ALA A 137 4.56 19.49 -1.01
CA ALA A 137 4.58 19.92 0.39
C ALA A 137 5.44 19.04 1.31
N PHE A 138 6.09 17.99 0.78
CA PHE A 138 6.92 17.06 1.55
C PHE A 138 8.30 17.64 1.85
N SER A 139 8.90 17.14 2.95
CA SER A 139 10.34 17.32 3.20
C SER A 139 11.17 16.57 2.15
N GLU A 140 12.45 16.93 1.98
CA GLU A 140 13.34 16.26 1.01
C GLU A 140 13.42 14.74 1.19
N ARG A 141 13.43 14.26 2.45
CA ARG A 141 13.42 12.83 2.72
C ARG A 141 12.13 12.15 2.26
N GLU A 142 10.99 12.80 2.46
CA GLU A 142 9.69 12.28 2.03
C GLU A 142 9.53 12.34 0.51
N LYS A 143 10.11 13.36 -0.15
CA LYS A 143 10.14 13.46 -1.62
C LYS A 143 10.90 12.29 -2.23
N ASN A 144 12.09 11.96 -1.73
CA ASN A 144 12.87 10.81 -2.22
C ASN A 144 12.09 9.48 -2.11
N LEU A 145 11.27 9.31 -1.06
CA LEU A 145 10.39 8.16 -0.95
C LEU A 145 9.20 8.24 -1.92
N ALA A 146 8.64 9.43 -2.10
CA ALA A 146 7.55 9.66 -3.03
C ALA A 146 7.96 9.47 -4.49
N ASP A 147 9.21 9.76 -4.85
CA ASP A 147 9.74 9.56 -6.20
C ASP A 147 9.74 8.08 -6.60
N VAL A 148 10.13 7.18 -5.67
CA VAL A 148 10.05 5.73 -5.90
C VAL A 148 8.60 5.29 -6.15
N VAL A 149 7.66 5.80 -5.36
CA VAL A 149 6.23 5.52 -5.54
C VAL A 149 5.73 6.10 -6.86
N LEU A 150 6.18 7.30 -7.23
CA LEU A 150 5.81 7.96 -8.48
C LEU A 150 6.30 7.18 -9.70
N GLN A 151 7.51 6.60 -9.67
CA GLN A 151 7.98 5.70 -10.73
C GLN A 151 7.04 4.51 -10.93
N VAL A 152 6.61 3.85 -9.86
CA VAL A 152 5.65 2.74 -9.95
C VAL A 152 4.32 3.18 -10.55
N ILE A 153 3.81 4.35 -10.14
CA ILE A 153 2.56 4.92 -10.66
C ILE A 153 2.69 5.21 -12.16
N VAL A 154 3.77 5.88 -12.58
CA VAL A 154 4.02 6.25 -13.97
C VAL A 154 4.18 5.02 -14.85
N ASN A 155 5.01 4.05 -14.44
CA ASN A 155 5.24 2.81 -15.20
C ASN A 155 3.95 2.02 -15.40
N SER A 156 3.08 1.96 -14.39
CA SER A 156 1.78 1.28 -14.49
C SER A 156 0.75 2.01 -15.35
N ASN A 157 1.00 3.29 -15.72
CA ASN A 157 0.06 4.15 -16.44
C ASN A 157 0.72 4.93 -17.58
N MET A 158 1.83 4.46 -18.14
CA MET A 158 2.70 5.18 -19.08
C MET A 158 1.95 5.82 -20.24
N GLU A 159 1.05 5.08 -20.91
CA GLU A 159 0.28 5.61 -22.04
C GLU A 159 -0.60 6.81 -21.67
N LYS A 160 -1.21 6.78 -20.47
CA LYS A 160 -2.07 7.86 -19.98
C LYS A 160 -1.23 9.09 -19.64
N VAL A 161 -0.12 8.88 -18.92
CA VAL A 161 0.79 9.93 -18.50
C VAL A 161 1.39 10.64 -19.71
N GLN A 162 1.76 9.91 -20.77
CA GLN A 162 2.25 10.49 -22.02
C GLN A 162 1.21 11.41 -22.70
N LYS A 163 -0.07 11.04 -22.67
CA LYS A 163 -1.16 11.88 -23.20
C LYS A 163 -1.34 13.17 -22.39
N TRP A 164 -1.09 13.16 -21.09
CA TRP A 164 -1.24 14.32 -20.21
C TRP A 164 -0.05 15.30 -20.28
N LYS A 165 1.11 14.89 -20.80
CA LYS A 165 2.31 15.75 -20.94
C LYS A 165 2.06 17.08 -21.68
N GLY A 166 1.02 17.15 -22.49
CA GLY A 166 0.68 18.37 -23.25
C GLY A 166 -0.18 19.39 -22.50
N SER A 167 -0.73 19.05 -21.33
CA SER A 167 -1.81 19.83 -20.73
C SER A 167 -1.45 20.74 -19.57
N GLU A 168 -0.32 20.55 -18.83
CA GLU A 168 0.05 21.50 -17.76
C GLU A 168 1.53 21.49 -17.31
N ARG A 169 1.98 22.69 -16.89
CA ARG A 169 3.36 23.02 -16.51
C ARG A 169 3.87 22.28 -15.26
N ILE A 170 3.00 22.02 -14.29
CA ILE A 170 3.36 21.35 -13.01
C ILE A 170 3.61 19.85 -13.22
N MET A 171 2.82 19.21 -14.05
CA MET A 171 2.98 17.80 -14.42
C MET A 171 4.24 17.60 -15.28
N CYS A 172 4.56 18.57 -16.16
CA CYS A 172 5.79 18.55 -16.96
C CYS A 172 7.07 18.61 -16.12
N GLU A 173 7.07 19.31 -14.98
CA GLU A 173 8.29 19.50 -14.19
C GLU A 173 8.64 18.27 -13.35
N ALA A 174 7.65 17.70 -12.65
CA ALA A 174 7.85 16.45 -11.90
C ALA A 174 8.14 15.25 -12.81
N LEU A 175 7.48 15.16 -13.97
CA LEU A 175 7.75 14.12 -14.98
C LEU A 175 9.07 14.32 -15.73
N ARG A 176 9.55 15.56 -15.90
CA ARG A 176 10.88 15.84 -16.48
C ARG A 176 12.01 15.37 -15.59
N VAL A 177 11.89 15.55 -14.29
CA VAL A 177 12.90 15.09 -13.32
C VAL A 177 13.00 13.56 -13.40
N LEU A 178 11.87 12.86 -13.37
CA LEU A 178 11.84 11.39 -13.45
C LEU A 178 12.33 10.81 -14.78
N MET A 179 12.03 11.46 -15.89
CA MET A 179 12.44 10.96 -17.22
C MET A 179 13.82 11.44 -17.63
N ALA A 180 14.41 12.42 -16.94
CA ALA A 180 15.80 12.81 -17.17
C ALA A 180 16.78 11.71 -16.70
N ASP A 181 16.41 10.96 -15.67
CA ASP A 181 17.21 9.85 -15.18
C ASP A 181 17.17 8.64 -16.14
N GLU A 182 16.01 8.34 -16.76
CA GLU A 182 15.91 7.28 -17.78
C GLU A 182 16.62 7.61 -19.12
N LEU A 183 16.70 8.90 -19.48
CA LEU A 183 17.38 9.34 -20.71
C LEU A 183 18.91 9.44 -20.58
N ASN A 184 19.44 9.36 -19.36
CA ASN A 184 20.89 9.35 -19.11
C ASN A 184 21.47 7.93 -18.93
N GLU A 185 20.64 6.87 -18.97
CA GLU A 185 21.07 5.47 -18.89
C GLU A 185 21.15 4.77 -20.28
N GLU A 186 20.88 5.46 -21.41
CA GLU A 186 21.18 5.03 -22.77
C GLU A 186 22.45 5.74 -23.31
#